data_9705372f770d39e9d00a1d41cdaadd1a
#
_entry.id   9705372f770d39e9d00a1d41cdaadd1a
#
_cell.length_a   1.000
_cell.length_b   1.000
_cell.length_c   1.000
_cell.angle_alpha   90.00
_cell.angle_beta   90.00
_cell.angle_gamma   90.00
#
_symmetry.space_group_name_H-M   'P 1'
#
loop_
_entity.id
_entity.type
_entity.pdbx_description
1 polymer ?
#
loop_
_entity_poly.entity_id
_entity_poly.type
_entity_poly.pdbx_seq_one_letter_code
_entity_poly.pdbx_strand_id
1 'polypeptide(L)'
;YSLLALIIEKVSGMRYHEAMDKLLFKPLGMKNSFVFDYEKHHDTVSQTYKASKLRLAFDHLDLVYGDKNIYSTARDLLKFDLATYSDKFFSKKLKKEIFKGYSYESKGEKNYGLGIRLREWKEAPTLTYHNGWWHGNTSSYITQKTDTLTIIALSNKMTHKTYQTKKIIALFNSKYPIKLDNSEGGGANE
;
A
#
# COMPACT_ATOMS: atom_id res chain seq x y z
N TYR A 1 -12.70 -1.82 -4.51
CA TYR A 1 -11.58 -2.77 -4.61
C TYR A 1 -12.05 -4.22 -4.39
N SER A 2 -13.00 -4.50 -3.49
CA SER A 2 -13.53 -5.87 -3.33
C SER A 2 -14.12 -6.42 -4.63
N LEU A 3 -14.77 -5.59 -5.46
CA LEU A 3 -15.23 -6.00 -6.79
C LEU A 3 -14.07 -6.39 -7.73
N LEU A 4 -12.92 -5.75 -7.61
CA LEU A 4 -11.73 -6.13 -8.39
C LEU A 4 -11.23 -7.52 -7.98
N ALA A 5 -11.30 -7.87 -6.71
CA ALA A 5 -10.96 -9.23 -6.26
C ALA A 5 -11.90 -10.28 -6.87
N LEU A 6 -13.20 -10.01 -6.93
CA LEU A 6 -14.17 -10.90 -7.60
C LEU A 6 -13.90 -11.02 -9.12
N ILE A 7 -13.47 -9.93 -9.76
CA ILE A 7 -13.06 -9.96 -11.17
C ILE A 7 -11.81 -10.84 -11.34
N ILE A 8 -10.83 -10.72 -10.43
CA ILE A 8 -9.63 -11.56 -10.43
C ILE A 8 -10.02 -13.04 -10.31
N GLU A 9 -10.92 -13.40 -9.40
CA GLU A 9 -11.42 -14.77 -9.26
C GLU A 9 -12.10 -15.25 -10.55
N LYS A 10 -12.98 -14.43 -11.12
CA LYS A 10 -13.71 -14.77 -12.34
C LYS A 10 -12.78 -14.99 -13.53
N VAL A 11 -11.79 -14.13 -13.71
CA VAL A 11 -10.86 -14.18 -14.86
C VAL A 11 -9.82 -15.28 -14.69
N SER A 12 -9.33 -15.49 -13.47
CA SER A 12 -8.28 -16.47 -13.20
C SER A 12 -8.80 -17.91 -13.00
N GLY A 13 -10.08 -18.06 -12.65
CA GLY A 13 -10.67 -19.34 -12.24
C GLY A 13 -10.15 -19.83 -10.88
N MET A 14 -9.51 -18.98 -10.10
CA MET A 14 -8.93 -19.27 -8.78
C MET A 14 -9.60 -18.44 -7.72
N ARG A 15 -9.61 -18.88 -6.46
CA ARG A 15 -9.96 -18.03 -5.33
C ARG A 15 -8.95 -16.90 -5.19
N TYR A 16 -9.36 -15.75 -4.66
CA TYR A 16 -8.51 -14.55 -4.58
C TYR A 16 -7.16 -14.82 -3.90
N HIS A 17 -7.14 -15.52 -2.77
CA HIS A 17 -5.90 -15.85 -2.07
C HIS A 17 -4.97 -16.75 -2.89
N GLU A 18 -5.52 -17.71 -3.66
CA GLU A 18 -4.75 -18.58 -4.56
C GLU A 18 -4.17 -17.78 -5.74
N ALA A 19 -4.98 -16.87 -6.31
CA ALA A 19 -4.55 -16.00 -7.39
C ALA A 19 -3.42 -15.07 -6.93
N MET A 20 -3.55 -14.45 -5.75
CA MET A 20 -2.52 -13.59 -5.19
C MET A 20 -1.22 -14.35 -4.90
N ASP A 21 -1.32 -15.56 -4.35
CA ASP A 21 -0.15 -16.40 -4.09
C ASP A 21 0.55 -16.81 -5.39
N LYS A 22 -0.21 -17.32 -6.36
CA LYS A 22 0.33 -17.85 -7.64
C LYS A 22 0.83 -16.75 -8.57
N LEU A 23 0.13 -15.63 -8.65
CA LEU A 23 0.40 -14.58 -9.65
C LEU A 23 1.28 -13.45 -9.11
N LEU A 24 1.35 -13.27 -7.79
CA LEU A 24 2.11 -12.17 -7.18
C LEU A 24 3.14 -12.65 -6.17
N PHE A 25 2.72 -13.31 -5.07
CA PHE A 25 3.63 -13.55 -3.95
C PHE A 25 4.75 -14.54 -4.30
N LYS A 26 4.43 -15.69 -4.88
CA LYS A 26 5.43 -16.69 -5.29
C LYS A 26 6.38 -16.18 -6.36
N PRO A 27 5.92 -15.60 -7.48
CA PRO A 27 6.82 -15.10 -8.52
C PRO A 27 7.81 -14.03 -8.02
N LEU A 28 7.39 -13.21 -7.03
CA LEU A 28 8.23 -12.17 -6.44
C LEU A 28 9.02 -12.64 -5.21
N GLY A 29 8.86 -13.89 -4.78
CA GLY A 29 9.52 -14.43 -3.59
C GLY A 29 9.07 -13.76 -2.29
N MET A 30 7.82 -13.27 -2.24
CA MET A 30 7.21 -12.62 -1.06
C MET A 30 6.71 -13.68 -0.07
N LYS A 31 7.64 -14.39 0.56
CA LYS A 31 7.37 -15.58 1.38
C LYS A 31 6.58 -15.32 2.67
N ASN A 32 6.52 -14.06 3.12
CA ASN A 32 5.82 -13.64 4.33
C ASN A 32 4.61 -12.76 3.99
N SER A 33 4.05 -12.95 2.79
CA SER A 33 2.87 -12.22 2.34
C SER A 33 1.75 -13.18 2.00
N PHE A 34 0.54 -12.87 2.46
CA PHE A 34 -0.64 -13.70 2.24
C PHE A 34 -1.92 -12.87 2.37
N VAL A 35 -3.00 -13.38 1.81
CA VAL A 35 -4.34 -12.86 2.08
C VAL A 35 -4.82 -13.48 3.39
N PHE A 36 -5.26 -12.66 4.33
CA PHE A 36 -5.67 -13.11 5.66
C PHE A 36 -6.86 -14.08 5.58
N ASP A 37 -6.71 -15.17 6.30
CA ASP A 37 -7.72 -16.20 6.55
C ASP A 37 -7.75 -16.40 8.07
N TYR A 38 -8.89 -16.14 8.69
CA TYR A 38 -9.00 -16.15 10.14
C TYR A 38 -8.60 -17.52 10.72
N GLU A 39 -9.13 -18.60 10.17
CA GLU A 39 -8.88 -19.95 10.69
C GLU A 39 -7.40 -20.34 10.68
N LYS A 40 -6.63 -19.79 9.73
CA LYS A 40 -5.21 -20.12 9.56
C LYS A 40 -4.27 -19.15 10.26
N HIS A 41 -4.68 -17.88 10.42
CA HIS A 41 -3.71 -16.81 10.68
C HIS A 41 -3.96 -16.03 11.97
N HIS A 42 -5.15 -16.14 12.62
CA HIS A 42 -5.50 -15.29 13.76
C HIS A 42 -4.52 -15.33 14.92
N ASP A 43 -3.86 -16.47 15.15
CA ASP A 43 -2.85 -16.65 16.20
C ASP A 43 -1.43 -16.30 15.78
N THR A 44 -1.19 -16.13 14.49
CA THR A 44 0.17 -15.95 13.94
C THR A 44 0.47 -14.53 13.46
N VAL A 45 -0.56 -13.72 13.22
CA VAL A 45 -0.41 -12.33 12.80
C VAL A 45 -0.17 -11.39 13.98
N SER A 46 0.42 -10.25 13.68
CA SER A 46 0.64 -9.21 14.70
C SER A 46 -0.67 -8.75 15.32
N GLN A 47 -0.74 -8.76 16.63
CA GLN A 47 -1.85 -8.19 17.38
C GLN A 47 -1.98 -6.69 17.13
N THR A 48 -3.19 -6.18 16.97
CA THR A 48 -3.46 -4.77 16.65
C THR A 48 -3.99 -3.98 17.84
N TYR A 49 -3.75 -2.67 17.83
CA TYR A 49 -4.05 -1.81 18.96
C TYR A 49 -4.67 -0.47 18.53
N LYS A 50 -5.59 0.03 19.33
CA LYS A 50 -6.05 1.44 19.28
C LYS A 50 -4.89 2.40 19.63
N ALA A 51 -5.08 3.69 19.32
CA ALA A 51 -4.16 4.73 19.77
C ALA A 51 -3.96 4.72 21.30
N SER A 52 -4.99 4.42 22.08
CA SER A 52 -5.00 4.24 23.53
C SER A 52 -4.27 2.99 24.03
N LYS A 53 -3.65 2.19 23.16
CA LYS A 53 -2.99 0.90 23.43
C LYS A 53 -3.95 -0.24 23.82
N LEU A 54 -5.26 -0.06 23.72
CA LEU A 54 -6.21 -1.16 23.89
C LEU A 54 -6.11 -2.12 22.71
N ARG A 55 -6.07 -3.39 22.99
CA ARG A 55 -6.10 -4.47 21.98
C ARG A 55 -7.42 -4.42 21.20
N LEU A 56 -7.34 -4.60 19.89
CA LEU A 56 -8.49 -4.80 19.01
C LEU A 56 -8.66 -6.29 18.75
N ALA A 57 -9.89 -6.77 18.92
CA ALA A 57 -10.26 -8.11 18.51
C ALA A 57 -10.61 -8.11 17.00
N PHE A 58 -10.49 -9.23 16.34
CA PHE A 58 -10.99 -9.39 14.98
C PHE A 58 -12.51 -9.30 14.93
N ASP A 59 -13.04 -8.85 13.82
CA ASP A 59 -14.47 -8.85 13.53
C ASP A 59 -14.76 -9.41 12.11
N HIS A 60 -16.03 -9.46 11.73
CA HIS A 60 -16.45 -10.03 10.45
C HIS A 60 -15.90 -9.25 9.23
N LEU A 61 -15.59 -7.97 9.37
CA LEU A 61 -15.03 -7.17 8.29
C LEU A 61 -13.54 -7.49 8.05
N ASP A 62 -12.86 -8.13 9.00
CA ASP A 62 -11.52 -8.65 8.80
C ASP A 62 -11.46 -9.81 7.80
N LEU A 63 -12.61 -10.37 7.42
CA LEU A 63 -12.72 -11.41 6.39
C LEU A 63 -12.91 -10.86 4.98
N VAL A 64 -13.15 -9.55 4.84
CA VAL A 64 -13.32 -8.90 3.52
C VAL A 64 -11.96 -8.69 2.88
N TYR A 65 -11.81 -9.11 1.63
CA TYR A 65 -10.57 -9.02 0.87
C TYR A 65 -10.71 -8.15 -0.39
N GLY A 66 -9.56 -7.80 -0.98
CA GLY A 66 -9.46 -6.98 -2.20
C GLY A 66 -9.23 -5.50 -1.94
N ASP A 67 -9.83 -4.92 -0.90
CA ASP A 67 -9.59 -3.56 -0.44
C ASP A 67 -8.62 -3.50 0.76
N LYS A 68 -8.49 -4.61 1.48
CA LYS A 68 -7.67 -4.78 2.66
C LYS A 68 -7.21 -6.25 2.80
N ASN A 69 -6.60 -6.59 3.93
CA ASN A 69 -6.30 -7.96 4.37
C ASN A 69 -5.20 -8.70 3.60
N ILE A 70 -4.33 -7.99 2.91
CA ILE A 70 -3.01 -8.55 2.59
C ILE A 70 -2.08 -8.25 3.75
N TYR A 71 -1.64 -9.29 4.43
CA TYR A 71 -0.57 -9.21 5.43
C TYR A 71 0.78 -9.38 4.74
N SER A 72 1.75 -8.57 5.13
CA SER A 72 3.07 -8.56 4.50
C SER A 72 4.12 -8.02 5.45
N THR A 73 5.37 -8.05 5.01
CA THR A 73 6.52 -7.42 5.69
C THR A 73 7.10 -6.30 4.82
N ALA A 74 7.81 -5.36 5.44
CA ALA A 74 8.50 -4.32 4.68
C ALA A 74 9.49 -4.89 3.64
N ARG A 75 10.12 -6.03 3.95
CA ARG A 75 11.04 -6.71 3.02
C ARG A 75 10.32 -7.32 1.82
N ASP A 76 9.14 -7.88 2.02
CA ASP A 76 8.35 -8.43 0.90
C ASP A 76 7.75 -7.31 0.04
N LEU A 77 7.28 -6.22 0.66
CA LEU A 77 6.86 -5.02 -0.08
C LEU A 77 8.00 -4.39 -0.88
N LEU A 78 9.24 -4.45 -0.38
CA LEU A 78 10.40 -4.04 -1.16
C LEU A 78 10.62 -4.92 -2.40
N LYS A 79 10.39 -6.23 -2.32
CA LYS A 79 10.45 -7.12 -3.50
C LYS A 79 9.39 -6.74 -4.55
N PHE A 80 8.18 -6.41 -4.09
CA PHE A 80 7.14 -5.88 -4.96
C PHE A 80 7.58 -4.56 -5.61
N ASP A 81 8.14 -3.64 -4.84
CA ASP A 81 8.64 -2.38 -5.38
C ASP A 81 9.72 -2.60 -6.44
N LEU A 82 10.71 -3.43 -6.15
CA LEU A 82 11.79 -3.78 -7.10
C LEU A 82 11.23 -4.38 -8.40
N ALA A 83 10.17 -5.19 -8.34
CA ALA A 83 9.52 -5.73 -9.53
C ALA A 83 8.91 -4.65 -10.43
N THR A 84 8.53 -3.50 -9.86
CA THR A 84 8.00 -2.37 -10.64
C THR A 84 9.04 -1.66 -11.50
N TYR A 85 10.33 -1.83 -11.20
CA TYR A 85 11.42 -1.29 -12.04
C TYR A 85 11.69 -2.18 -13.27
N SER A 86 11.42 -3.48 -13.16
CA SER A 86 11.64 -4.45 -14.24
C SER A 86 10.46 -4.48 -15.21
N ASP A 87 10.75 -4.68 -16.51
CA ASP A 87 9.72 -4.94 -17.52
C ASP A 87 9.29 -6.42 -17.56
N LYS A 88 9.91 -7.27 -16.75
CA LYS A 88 9.60 -8.71 -16.69
C LYS A 88 8.28 -9.01 -16.01
N PHE A 89 7.95 -8.27 -14.94
CA PHE A 89 6.72 -8.49 -14.17
C PHE A 89 5.57 -7.58 -14.67
N PHE A 90 5.85 -6.29 -14.82
CA PHE A 90 4.93 -5.34 -15.43
C PHE A 90 5.49 -4.85 -16.77
N SER A 91 4.76 -5.06 -17.85
CA SER A 91 5.18 -4.54 -19.16
C SER A 91 5.33 -3.01 -19.12
N LYS A 92 6.19 -2.46 -19.97
CA LYS A 92 6.40 -1.02 -20.09
C LYS A 92 5.10 -0.24 -20.36
N LYS A 93 4.19 -0.83 -21.16
CA LYS A 93 2.87 -0.27 -21.45
C LYS A 93 2.01 -0.24 -20.18
N LEU A 94 1.96 -1.34 -19.42
CA LEU A 94 1.17 -1.42 -18.20
C LEU A 94 1.68 -0.46 -17.12
N LYS A 95 3.00 -0.33 -16.96
CA LYS A 95 3.59 0.63 -16.01
C LYS A 95 3.21 2.07 -16.33
N LYS A 96 3.17 2.45 -17.61
CA LYS A 96 2.69 3.78 -18.02
C LYS A 96 1.25 4.04 -17.59
N GLU A 97 0.39 3.03 -17.68
CA GLU A 97 -1.01 3.16 -17.24
C GLU A 97 -1.13 3.17 -15.71
N ILE A 98 -0.39 2.31 -14.99
CA ILE A 98 -0.43 2.25 -13.51
C ILE A 98 -0.08 3.62 -12.91
N PHE A 99 0.97 4.26 -13.40
CA PHE A 99 1.52 5.50 -12.84
C PHE A 99 1.04 6.77 -13.55
N LYS A 100 0.03 6.67 -14.42
CA LYS A 100 -0.63 7.81 -15.02
C LYS A 100 -1.74 8.32 -14.10
N GLY A 101 -1.88 9.64 -13.97
CA GLY A 101 -2.96 10.26 -13.23
C GLY A 101 -4.28 10.21 -13.99
N TYR A 102 -5.34 9.77 -13.30
CA TYR A 102 -6.71 9.70 -13.83
C TYR A 102 -7.70 10.55 -13.05
N SER A 103 -7.34 10.97 -11.84
CA SER A 103 -8.25 11.70 -10.95
C SER A 103 -7.44 12.67 -10.07
N TYR A 104 -7.74 13.95 -10.19
CA TYR A 104 -7.09 15.00 -9.41
C TYR A 104 -7.91 15.31 -8.15
N GLU A 105 -7.41 14.89 -6.98
CA GLU A 105 -7.99 15.26 -5.68
C GLU A 105 -7.66 16.72 -5.30
N SER A 106 -6.50 17.20 -5.77
CA SER A 106 -6.10 18.59 -5.66
C SER A 106 -5.43 18.99 -6.95
N LYS A 107 -5.89 20.08 -7.56
CA LYS A 107 -5.42 20.52 -8.87
C LYS A 107 -3.90 20.68 -8.90
N GLY A 108 -3.27 19.94 -9.81
CA GLY A 108 -1.83 20.04 -10.08
C GLY A 108 -0.91 19.31 -9.11
N GLU A 109 -1.41 18.79 -7.98
CA GLU A 109 -0.52 18.14 -7.00
C GLU A 109 -0.95 16.73 -6.60
N LYS A 110 -2.23 16.49 -6.36
CA LYS A 110 -2.73 15.18 -5.90
C LYS A 110 -3.52 14.49 -6.99
N ASN A 111 -3.06 13.32 -7.37
CA ASN A 111 -3.65 12.53 -8.44
C ASN A 111 -3.72 11.06 -8.04
N TYR A 112 -4.45 10.26 -8.80
CA TYR A 112 -4.62 8.84 -8.56
C TYR A 112 -4.40 8.04 -9.84
N GLY A 113 -3.49 7.08 -9.79
CA GLY A 113 -3.24 6.11 -10.86
C GLY A 113 -4.08 4.84 -10.68
N LEU A 114 -3.63 3.73 -11.21
CA LEU A 114 -4.30 2.44 -10.98
C LEU A 114 -3.85 1.82 -9.67
N GLY A 115 -4.58 2.11 -8.60
CA GLY A 115 -4.28 1.62 -7.26
C GLY A 115 -3.09 2.29 -6.56
N ILE A 116 -2.62 3.42 -7.06
CA ILE A 116 -1.51 4.18 -6.49
C ILE A 116 -1.83 5.68 -6.50
N ARG A 117 -1.49 6.35 -5.43
CA ARG A 117 -1.57 7.81 -5.32
C ARG A 117 -0.32 8.46 -5.90
N LEU A 118 -0.50 9.62 -6.52
CA LEU A 118 0.54 10.42 -7.14
C LEU A 118 0.60 11.80 -6.47
N ARG A 119 1.81 12.22 -6.13
CA ARG A 119 2.13 13.62 -5.84
C ARG A 119 2.97 14.15 -6.98
N GLU A 120 2.42 15.12 -7.69
CA GLU A 120 3.02 15.72 -8.87
C GLU A 120 3.32 17.19 -8.57
N TRP A 121 4.59 17.57 -8.62
CA TRP A 121 5.03 18.95 -8.43
C TRP A 121 5.72 19.45 -9.69
N LYS A 122 5.65 20.74 -9.90
CA LYS A 122 6.26 21.37 -11.08
C LYS A 122 7.79 21.19 -11.11
N GLU A 123 8.44 21.25 -9.95
CA GLU A 123 9.90 21.32 -9.83
C GLU A 123 10.52 20.12 -9.10
N ALA A 124 9.71 19.16 -8.69
CA ALA A 124 10.20 17.95 -8.03
C ALA A 124 9.71 16.69 -8.76
N PRO A 125 10.47 15.59 -8.70
CA PRO A 125 10.03 14.33 -9.29
C PRO A 125 8.73 13.82 -8.68
N THR A 126 7.88 13.16 -9.48
CA THR A 126 6.64 12.57 -9.01
C THR A 126 6.90 11.55 -7.91
N LEU A 127 6.17 11.68 -6.83
CA LEU A 127 6.14 10.73 -5.74
C LEU A 127 4.95 9.81 -5.89
N THR A 128 5.18 8.52 -5.87
CA THR A 128 4.10 7.54 -5.84
C THR A 128 3.98 6.94 -4.46
N TYR A 129 2.76 6.80 -3.95
CA TYR A 129 2.55 6.31 -2.60
C TYR A 129 1.17 5.67 -2.44
N HIS A 130 1.02 4.85 -1.42
CA HIS A 130 -0.27 4.46 -0.88
C HIS A 130 -0.18 4.29 0.62
N ASN A 131 -1.19 4.76 1.32
CA ASN A 131 -1.36 4.54 2.74
C ASN A 131 -2.42 3.47 2.96
N GLY A 132 -2.28 2.72 4.03
CA GLY A 132 -3.27 1.74 4.46
C GLY A 132 -3.72 2.02 5.89
N TRP A 133 -4.97 1.72 6.12
CA TRP A 133 -5.56 1.76 7.45
C TRP A 133 -6.66 0.71 7.56
N TRP A 134 -6.54 -0.12 8.55
CA TRP A 134 -7.62 -1.04 8.92
C TRP A 134 -7.38 -1.57 10.33
N HIS A 135 -8.40 -1.46 11.18
CA HIS A 135 -8.54 -2.16 12.44
C HIS A 135 -7.26 -2.15 13.30
N GLY A 136 -6.70 -0.97 13.54
CA GLY A 136 -5.46 -0.76 14.30
C GLY A 136 -4.18 -0.84 13.48
N ASN A 137 -4.19 -1.45 12.30
CA ASN A 137 -3.03 -1.42 11.41
C ASN A 137 -2.97 -0.10 10.65
N THR A 138 -1.78 0.44 10.51
CA THR A 138 -1.49 1.56 9.61
C THR A 138 -0.24 1.26 8.79
N SER A 139 -0.28 1.62 7.52
CA SER A 139 0.84 1.39 6.61
C SER A 139 1.08 2.60 5.72
N SER A 140 2.32 2.77 5.31
CA SER A 140 2.74 3.75 4.32
C SER A 140 3.76 3.10 3.40
N TYR A 141 3.48 3.14 2.12
CA TYR A 141 4.37 2.71 1.05
C TYR A 141 4.59 3.89 0.12
N ILE A 142 5.83 4.32 -0.02
CA ILE A 142 6.23 5.51 -0.75
C ILE A 142 7.40 5.14 -1.63
N THR A 143 7.34 5.48 -2.92
CA THR A 143 8.45 5.27 -3.82
C THR A 143 8.65 6.47 -4.73
N GLN A 144 9.90 6.80 -4.92
CA GLN A 144 10.37 7.81 -5.84
C GLN A 144 11.27 7.13 -6.87
N LYS A 145 10.73 6.95 -8.07
CA LYS A 145 11.33 6.10 -9.11
C LYS A 145 12.62 6.67 -9.69
N THR A 146 12.76 7.98 -9.79
CA THR A 146 13.94 8.63 -10.38
C THR A 146 15.18 8.43 -9.51
N ASP A 147 15.03 8.56 -8.19
CA ASP A 147 16.14 8.44 -7.23
C ASP A 147 16.25 7.01 -6.66
N THR A 148 15.42 6.07 -7.13
CA THR A 148 15.36 4.69 -6.61
C THR A 148 15.17 4.63 -5.09
N LEU A 149 14.40 5.59 -4.54
CA LEU A 149 14.13 5.69 -3.10
C LEU A 149 12.79 5.08 -2.77
N THR A 150 12.77 4.17 -1.79
CA THR A 150 11.53 3.57 -1.28
C THR A 150 11.51 3.64 0.24
N ILE A 151 10.37 4.05 0.79
CA ILE A 151 10.12 4.11 2.23
C ILE A 151 8.87 3.27 2.50
N ILE A 152 9.02 2.27 3.37
CA ILE A 152 7.95 1.38 3.77
C ILE A 152 7.84 1.41 5.29
N ALA A 153 6.68 1.79 5.80
CA ALA A 153 6.40 1.79 7.22
C ALA A 153 5.11 1.01 7.50
N LEU A 154 5.21 0.02 8.37
CA LEU A 154 4.10 -0.81 8.82
C LEU A 154 3.97 -0.70 10.34
N SER A 155 2.76 -0.54 10.84
CA SER A 155 2.48 -0.45 12.27
C SER A 155 1.22 -1.24 12.60
N ASN A 156 1.26 -1.97 13.70
CA ASN A 156 0.13 -2.68 14.27
C ASN A 156 -0.63 -1.83 15.31
N LYS A 157 -0.42 -0.52 15.28
CA LYS A 157 -1.10 0.44 16.15
C LYS A 157 -1.72 1.55 15.32
N MET A 158 -2.95 1.95 15.64
CA MET A 158 -3.59 3.12 15.06
C MET A 158 -2.77 4.37 15.36
N THR A 159 -2.11 4.92 14.35
CA THR A 159 -1.26 6.11 14.49
C THR A 159 -1.09 6.86 13.17
N HIS A 160 -1.22 8.18 13.20
CA HIS A 160 -0.91 9.02 12.05
C HIS A 160 0.62 9.18 11.79
N LYS A 161 1.46 8.76 12.74
CA LYS A 161 2.93 8.88 12.59
C LYS A 161 3.45 8.06 11.42
N THR A 162 2.81 6.94 11.09
CA THR A 162 3.15 6.12 9.94
C THR A 162 3.07 6.90 8.62
N TYR A 163 2.09 7.79 8.48
CA TYR A 163 1.92 8.60 7.26
C TYR A 163 2.89 9.78 7.17
N GLN A 164 3.56 10.10 8.27
CA GLN A 164 4.57 11.19 8.29
C GLN A 164 5.94 10.73 7.82
N THR A 165 6.13 9.44 7.53
CA THR A 165 7.40 8.89 7.00
C THR A 165 7.78 9.51 5.65
N LYS A 166 6.83 10.08 4.91
CA LYS A 166 7.10 10.87 3.70
C LYS A 166 8.07 12.03 3.93
N LYS A 167 8.17 12.58 5.15
CA LYS A 167 9.14 13.64 5.48
C LYS A 167 10.58 13.19 5.31
N ILE A 168 10.86 11.91 5.45
CA ILE A 168 12.19 11.33 5.31
C ILE A 168 12.73 11.56 3.90
N ILE A 169 11.85 11.69 2.89
CA ILE A 169 12.25 11.95 1.50
C ILE A 169 13.07 13.24 1.37
N ALA A 170 12.71 14.29 2.12
CA ALA A 170 13.43 15.56 2.07
C ALA A 170 14.89 15.45 2.53
N LEU A 171 15.23 14.42 3.30
CA LEU A 171 16.62 14.14 3.70
C LEU A 171 17.47 13.65 2.51
N PHE A 172 16.82 13.06 1.50
CA PHE A 172 17.51 12.54 0.31
C PHE A 172 17.43 13.48 -0.89
N ASN A 173 16.38 14.31 -0.95
CA ASN A 173 16.20 15.25 -2.05
C ASN A 173 15.47 16.51 -1.57
N SER A 174 16.19 17.62 -1.50
CA SER A 174 15.69 18.92 -0.99
C SER A 174 14.67 19.60 -1.92
N LYS A 175 14.48 19.10 -3.16
CA LYS A 175 13.47 19.64 -4.09
C LYS A 175 12.03 19.31 -3.69
N TYR A 176 11.83 18.36 -2.75
CA TYR A 176 10.47 18.04 -2.31
C TYR A 176 9.91 19.11 -1.39
N PRO A 177 8.84 19.80 -1.80
CA PRO A 177 8.15 20.76 -0.94
C PRO A 177 7.31 20.00 0.09
N ILE A 178 7.93 19.57 1.18
CA ILE A 178 7.22 18.81 2.21
C ILE A 178 6.55 19.80 3.16
N LYS A 179 5.34 20.21 2.81
CA LYS A 179 4.40 20.76 3.78
C LYS A 179 3.77 19.60 4.54
N LEU A 180 3.68 19.74 5.86
CA LEU A 180 2.86 18.90 6.72
C LEU A 180 1.40 19.07 6.32
N ASP A 181 0.92 18.23 5.45
CA ASP A 181 -0.50 18.15 5.15
C ASP A 181 -1.15 17.19 6.15
N ASN A 182 -1.86 17.74 7.11
CA ASN A 182 -2.62 16.96 8.10
C ASN A 182 -3.91 16.37 7.50
N SER A 183 -4.23 16.66 6.23
CA SER A 183 -5.50 16.30 5.60
C SER A 183 -5.60 14.83 5.17
N GLU A 184 -4.51 14.07 5.18
CA GLU A 184 -4.53 12.65 4.78
C GLU A 184 -4.87 11.68 5.93
N GLY A 185 -5.26 12.20 7.07
CA GLY A 185 -5.71 11.42 8.23
C GLY A 185 -7.24 11.41 8.41
N GLY A 186 -7.99 11.81 7.41
CA GLY A 186 -9.45 11.81 7.46
C GLY A 186 -10.03 10.40 7.48
N GLY A 187 -10.38 9.92 8.66
CA GLY A 187 -11.06 8.63 8.83
C GLY A 187 -10.87 7.97 10.19
N ALA A 188 -10.20 8.61 11.13
CA ALA A 188 -10.01 8.05 12.45
C ALA A 188 -10.43 9.05 13.54
N ASN A 189 -11.69 9.44 13.52
CA ASN A 189 -12.42 9.84 14.71
C ASN A 189 -13.36 8.67 15.02
N GLU A 190 -12.93 7.80 15.95
CA GLU A 190 -13.69 7.09 16.99
C GLU A 190 -12.81 6.06 17.67
#